data_6826062ba29ca350d741692514c46b67
#
_entry.id   6826062ba29ca350d741692514c46b67
#
_cell.length_a   1.000
_cell.length_b   1.000
_cell.length_c   1.000
_cell.angle_alpha   90.00
_cell.angle_beta   90.00
_cell.angle_gamma   90.00
#
_symmetry.space_group_name_H-M   'P 1'
#
loop_
_entity.id
_entity.type
_entity.pdbx_description
1 polymer ?
#
loop_
_entity_poly.entity_id
_entity_poly.type
_entity_poly.pdbx_seq_one_letter_code
_entity_poly.pdbx_strand_id
1 'polypeptide(L)'
;MSKQQQAPPRPKPKKHDAGIFRDGTYFEASPWSWSGEPRRALAYWKRALITAGCLLAALSFAAHRAATERAFLLALSPAAAAAAVLCFRRWQDRDHHRMVRQLARRTASVLDQPVRQYRAWLDVPQDYRTREDCLAVTFDVPPDFTGQDRDMEDLARAVTVTTGIEAPDVDRKLASWHPQLLYYRSDPPPSEVTWKDIEPDVTAAGPDELVVGLGRKRKPVKASLSLDSPHFMINMGSGAGKSTLAGFWLIQELRRGGIALILDAKHFSHPWAFKDIDAEYGLLPNVRYARWIPDLHDAMVWLGQELSRRTEKAERVINSQGKLLGDVGPRLFVVAEEMNLATPLLKAHWADTRGPDQVKKSPALTGFGAVAFAGREVKMHLIVIGQQLTADTLGGGGSGGAVRENIGVKCMARYSANAWRMQAGDAPMPPSPWAPGRVQCLAGGDVTEAQAPDIKKQLRDLALAGAVTTECPPDMPGTGRGGEELRVPPVTAIDMGAEQPYVLGMTLAEAIAEGVLRRTIESARKEAQRPGFPAPVGQPRRGVPSRYRPSELAAWEKR
;
A
#
# COMPACT_ATOMS: atom_id res chain seq x y z
N MET A 1 -13.53 44.84 16.58
CA MET A 1 -12.59 45.46 15.63
C MET A 1 -11.17 45.07 16.07
N SER A 2 -10.66 44.01 15.52
CA SER A 2 -9.31 43.47 15.82
C SER A 2 -8.42 43.80 14.64
N LYS A 3 -7.35 44.60 14.86
CA LYS A 3 -6.36 44.97 13.85
C LYS A 3 -5.52 43.72 13.52
N GLN A 4 -5.60 43.25 12.29
CA GLN A 4 -4.65 42.32 11.72
C GLN A 4 -3.27 43.04 11.63
N GLN A 5 -2.31 42.57 12.40
CA GLN A 5 -0.89 42.90 12.23
C GLN A 5 -0.39 42.21 10.96
N GLN A 6 -0.13 43.00 9.93
CA GLN A 6 0.61 42.58 8.74
C GLN A 6 2.04 42.24 9.14
N ALA A 7 2.48 41.03 8.77
CA ALA A 7 3.87 40.62 8.90
C ALA A 7 4.78 41.56 8.06
N PRO A 8 5.98 41.90 8.54
CA PRO A 8 6.90 42.75 7.81
C PRO A 8 7.34 42.10 6.50
N PRO A 9 7.56 42.89 5.43
CA PRO A 9 8.01 42.37 4.14
C PRO A 9 9.41 41.74 4.29
N ARG A 10 9.59 40.56 3.70
CA ARG A 10 10.88 39.85 3.67
C ARG A 10 11.94 40.77 3.06
N PRO A 11 13.12 40.91 3.67
CA PRO A 11 14.19 41.71 3.08
C PRO A 11 14.61 41.12 1.73
N LYS A 12 14.73 41.96 0.72
CA LYS A 12 15.26 41.56 -0.58
C LYS A 12 16.70 41.08 -0.41
N PRO A 13 17.09 39.93 -0.99
CA PRO A 13 18.45 39.43 -0.88
C PRO A 13 19.44 40.48 -1.38
N LYS A 14 20.41 40.83 -0.54
CA LYS A 14 21.48 41.74 -0.89
C LYS A 14 22.36 41.09 -1.96
N LYS A 15 22.76 41.86 -2.98
CA LYS A 15 23.62 41.42 -4.09
C LYS A 15 25.00 40.85 -3.67
N HIS A 16 25.27 40.73 -2.37
CA HIS A 16 26.53 40.23 -1.82
C HIS A 16 26.56 38.73 -1.56
N ASP A 17 25.42 38.01 -1.57
CA ASP A 17 25.40 36.60 -1.26
C ASP A 17 25.99 35.69 -2.38
N ALA A 18 26.18 36.27 -3.59
CA ALA A 18 26.87 35.58 -4.67
C ALA A 18 28.39 35.39 -4.42
N GLY A 19 28.96 36.11 -3.41
CA GLY A 19 30.37 36.00 -3.04
C GLY A 19 30.69 34.87 -2.07
N ILE A 20 29.75 34.50 -1.23
CA ILE A 20 29.96 33.43 -0.21
C ILE A 20 30.14 32.07 -0.87
N PHE A 21 29.49 31.84 -2.00
CA PHE A 21 29.68 30.62 -2.79
C PHE A 21 30.94 30.59 -3.64
N ARG A 22 31.66 31.73 -3.76
CA ARG A 22 32.89 31.82 -4.55
C ARG A 22 34.13 31.42 -3.78
N ASP A 23 34.14 31.65 -2.46
CA ASP A 23 35.28 31.40 -1.58
C ASP A 23 34.95 30.37 -0.46
N GLY A 24 33.74 29.84 -0.52
CA GLY A 24 33.29 28.88 0.49
C GLY A 24 34.02 27.57 0.38
N THR A 25 34.52 27.12 1.50
CA THR A 25 35.07 25.78 1.75
C THR A 25 34.20 24.62 1.23
N TYR A 26 32.96 24.91 0.87
CA TYR A 26 31.98 24.00 0.29
C TYR A 26 32.41 23.46 -1.10
N PHE A 27 33.12 24.29 -1.91
CA PHE A 27 33.68 23.86 -3.21
C PHE A 27 35.07 23.26 -3.09
N GLU A 28 35.84 23.63 -2.07
CA GLU A 28 37.21 23.13 -1.87
C GLU A 28 37.24 21.82 -1.05
N ALA A 29 36.25 21.58 -0.20
CA ALA A 29 36.21 20.42 0.69
C ALA A 29 35.62 19.15 0.09
N SER A 30 35.05 19.17 -1.13
CA SER A 30 34.63 17.98 -1.85
C SER A 30 35.80 17.45 -2.69
N PRO A 31 36.48 16.37 -2.29
CA PRO A 31 37.51 15.74 -3.14
C PRO A 31 36.92 15.24 -4.45
N TRP A 32 35.62 15.27 -4.61
CA TRP A 32 34.87 14.82 -5.78
C TRP A 32 34.11 15.92 -6.49
N SER A 33 34.14 17.17 -6.00
CA SER A 33 33.76 18.31 -6.83
C SER A 33 34.82 18.46 -7.91
N TRP A 34 34.71 17.66 -8.93
CA TRP A 34 35.44 17.81 -10.17
C TRP A 34 34.98 19.11 -10.84
N SER A 35 35.25 20.22 -10.18
CA SER A 35 35.27 21.52 -10.83
C SER A 35 36.22 21.34 -11.99
N GLY A 36 35.71 21.47 -13.20
CA GLY A 36 36.30 20.99 -14.44
C GLY A 36 37.71 21.45 -14.80
N GLU A 37 38.56 21.88 -13.86
CA GLU A 37 39.94 22.26 -14.12
C GLU A 37 40.86 21.12 -14.61
N PRO A 38 40.92 19.93 -13.99
CA PRO A 38 41.72 18.84 -14.52
C PRO A 38 41.20 18.34 -15.88
N ARG A 39 39.89 18.32 -16.08
CA ARG A 39 39.31 17.95 -17.39
C ARG A 39 39.52 19.01 -18.46
N ARG A 40 39.51 20.30 -18.08
CA ARG A 40 39.87 21.38 -19.01
C ARG A 40 41.32 21.34 -19.38
N ALA A 41 42.23 21.16 -18.42
CA ALA A 41 43.66 20.99 -18.68
C ALA A 41 43.88 19.78 -19.57
N LEU A 42 43.30 18.61 -19.28
CA LEU A 42 43.39 17.42 -20.10
C LEU A 42 42.82 17.62 -21.52
N ALA A 43 41.77 18.40 -21.67
CA ALA A 43 41.20 18.77 -22.98
C ALA A 43 42.12 19.73 -23.76
N TYR A 44 42.76 20.66 -23.09
CA TYR A 44 43.74 21.57 -23.72
C TYR A 44 45.00 20.81 -24.15
N TRP A 45 45.58 19.93 -23.30
CA TRP A 45 46.70 19.08 -23.67
C TRP A 45 46.38 18.15 -24.83
N LYS A 46 45.22 17.54 -24.87
CA LYS A 46 44.75 16.72 -26.00
C LYS A 46 44.63 17.54 -27.28
N ARG A 47 44.14 18.77 -27.22
CA ARG A 47 44.05 19.68 -28.37
C ARG A 47 45.46 20.12 -28.81
N ALA A 48 46.34 20.44 -27.88
CA ALA A 48 47.72 20.82 -28.17
C ALA A 48 48.48 19.66 -28.82
N LEU A 49 48.34 18.42 -28.35
CA LEU A 49 48.94 17.22 -28.95
C LEU A 49 48.41 16.93 -30.36
N ILE A 50 47.13 17.10 -30.59
CA ILE A 50 46.53 16.92 -31.93
C ILE A 50 47.05 18.02 -32.88
N THR A 51 47.09 19.27 -32.41
CA THR A 51 47.59 20.38 -33.23
C THR A 51 49.08 20.26 -33.53
N ALA A 52 49.87 19.86 -32.55
CA ALA A 52 51.30 19.58 -32.73
C ALA A 52 51.55 18.41 -33.69
N GLY A 53 50.76 17.32 -33.59
CA GLY A 53 50.80 16.19 -34.50
C GLY A 53 50.43 16.58 -35.93
N CYS A 54 49.42 17.40 -36.14
CA CYS A 54 49.05 17.93 -37.45
C CYS A 54 50.12 18.85 -38.04
N LEU A 55 50.75 19.70 -37.22
CA LEU A 55 51.86 20.56 -37.65
C LEU A 55 53.10 19.76 -38.03
N LEU A 56 53.48 18.75 -37.25
CA LEU A 56 54.58 17.84 -37.57
C LEU A 56 54.35 17.03 -38.84
N ALA A 57 53.12 16.55 -39.06
CA ALA A 57 52.73 15.86 -40.28
C ALA A 57 52.79 16.81 -41.51
N ALA A 58 52.35 18.04 -41.39
CA ALA A 58 52.41 19.05 -42.44
C ALA A 58 53.88 19.47 -42.80
N LEU A 59 54.74 19.61 -41.79
CA LEU A 59 56.16 19.91 -41.98
C LEU A 59 56.93 18.75 -42.63
N SER A 60 56.59 17.49 -42.23
CA SER A 60 57.19 16.31 -42.84
C SER A 60 56.74 16.10 -44.29
N PHE A 61 55.47 16.46 -44.60
CA PHE A 61 54.96 16.44 -45.97
C PHE A 61 55.63 17.50 -46.88
N ALA A 62 55.91 18.66 -46.33
CA ALA A 62 56.60 19.72 -47.07
C ALA A 62 58.07 19.38 -47.37
N ALA A 63 58.74 18.54 -46.55
CA ALA A 63 60.13 18.18 -46.69
C ALA A 63 60.41 17.01 -47.65
N HIS A 64 59.47 16.02 -47.77
CA HIS A 64 59.72 14.79 -48.56
C HIS A 64 58.44 14.26 -49.26
N ARG A 65 58.17 14.78 -50.45
CA ARG A 65 56.94 14.53 -51.20
C ARG A 65 56.67 13.08 -51.56
N ALA A 66 57.60 12.25 -51.85
CA ALA A 66 57.38 10.87 -52.36
C ALA A 66 57.33 9.78 -51.27
N ALA A 67 58.02 9.99 -50.12
CA ALA A 67 58.03 9.03 -49.01
C ALA A 67 56.87 9.32 -47.99
N THR A 68 56.31 10.53 -48.01
CA THR A 68 55.36 11.00 -47.02
C THR A 68 53.90 10.63 -47.32
N GLU A 69 53.52 10.33 -48.56
CA GLU A 69 52.12 9.94 -48.86
C GLU A 69 51.69 8.68 -48.15
N ARG A 70 52.50 7.64 -48.08
CA ARG A 70 52.21 6.40 -47.35
C ARG A 70 52.30 6.58 -45.85
N ALA A 71 53.28 7.34 -45.36
CA ALA A 71 53.44 7.65 -43.96
C ALA A 71 52.30 8.56 -43.44
N PHE A 72 51.83 9.51 -44.27
CA PHE A 72 50.72 10.41 -43.97
C PHE A 72 49.39 9.66 -43.89
N LEU A 73 49.11 8.70 -44.78
CA LEU A 73 47.92 7.86 -44.71
C LEU A 73 47.96 6.93 -43.50
N LEU A 74 49.13 6.40 -43.13
CA LEU A 74 49.31 5.60 -41.91
C LEU A 74 49.21 6.42 -40.62
N ALA A 75 49.61 7.69 -40.62
CA ALA A 75 49.49 8.58 -39.45
C ALA A 75 48.07 9.19 -39.30
N LEU A 76 47.36 9.41 -40.41
CA LEU A 76 45.97 9.91 -40.40
C LEU A 76 44.95 8.87 -39.94
N SER A 77 45.22 7.57 -40.18
CA SER A 77 44.28 6.51 -39.79
C SER A 77 44.05 6.44 -38.26
N PRO A 78 45.06 6.47 -37.37
CA PRO A 78 44.81 6.48 -35.93
C PRO A 78 44.21 7.82 -35.44
N ALA A 79 44.55 8.96 -36.06
CA ALA A 79 43.95 10.26 -35.74
C ALA A 79 42.45 10.32 -36.14
N ALA A 80 42.12 9.81 -37.32
CA ALA A 80 40.77 9.69 -37.79
C ALA A 80 39.93 8.71 -36.94
N ALA A 81 40.53 7.58 -36.56
CA ALA A 81 39.93 6.61 -35.65
C ALA A 81 39.71 7.21 -34.25
N ALA A 82 40.70 7.94 -33.71
CA ALA A 82 40.53 8.65 -32.44
C ALA A 82 39.49 9.76 -32.51
N ALA A 83 39.42 10.51 -33.59
CA ALA A 83 38.36 11.51 -33.84
C ALA A 83 37.00 10.88 -33.96
N ALA A 84 36.87 9.76 -34.68
CA ALA A 84 35.62 9.01 -34.80
C ALA A 84 35.12 8.48 -33.41
N VAL A 85 36.06 7.90 -32.63
CA VAL A 85 35.75 7.45 -31.25
C VAL A 85 35.34 8.61 -30.36
N LEU A 86 36.01 9.76 -30.46
CA LEU A 86 35.64 10.98 -29.71
C LEU A 86 34.29 11.57 -30.15
N CYS A 87 34.00 11.56 -31.45
CA CYS A 87 32.71 11.96 -31.99
C CYS A 87 31.61 11.02 -31.57
N PHE A 88 31.86 9.68 -31.60
CA PHE A 88 30.91 8.67 -31.18
C PHE A 88 30.62 8.78 -29.67
N ARG A 89 31.67 8.93 -28.84
CA ARG A 89 31.48 9.18 -27.40
C ARG A 89 30.73 10.48 -27.13
N ARG A 90 31.02 11.56 -27.85
CA ARG A 90 30.25 12.81 -27.74
C ARG A 90 28.82 12.67 -28.20
N TRP A 91 28.57 11.82 -29.17
CA TRP A 91 27.21 11.55 -29.64
C TRP A 91 26.43 10.71 -28.62
N GLN A 92 27.04 9.70 -28.02
CA GLN A 92 26.47 8.94 -26.90
C GLN A 92 26.20 9.81 -25.68
N ASP A 93 27.09 10.72 -25.34
CA ASP A 93 26.92 11.64 -24.19
C ASP A 93 25.88 12.74 -24.43
N ARG A 94 25.40 12.91 -25.66
CA ARG A 94 24.47 14.00 -26.01
C ARG A 94 23.13 13.91 -25.31
N ASP A 95 22.58 12.72 -25.24
CA ASP A 95 21.27 12.50 -24.65
C ASP A 95 21.33 12.54 -23.13
N HIS A 96 22.43 12.03 -22.55
CA HIS A 96 22.74 12.23 -21.15
C HIS A 96 22.81 13.72 -20.77
N HIS A 97 23.60 14.49 -21.47
CA HIS A 97 23.71 15.93 -21.19
C HIS A 97 22.41 16.69 -21.38
N ARG A 98 21.58 16.32 -22.33
CA ARG A 98 20.25 16.92 -22.50
C ARG A 98 19.35 16.63 -21.32
N MET A 99 19.31 15.37 -20.88
CA MET A 99 18.49 14.93 -19.77
C MET A 99 18.92 15.61 -18.46
N VAL A 100 20.24 15.60 -18.15
CA VAL A 100 20.76 16.25 -16.94
C VAL A 100 20.47 17.75 -16.92
N ARG A 101 20.62 18.45 -18.07
CA ARG A 101 20.24 19.87 -18.16
C ARG A 101 18.75 20.10 -18.01
N GLN A 102 17.92 19.20 -18.51
CA GLN A 102 16.48 19.30 -18.38
C GLN A 102 16.04 19.10 -16.94
N LEU A 103 16.64 18.13 -16.25
CA LEU A 103 16.43 17.89 -14.83
C LEU A 103 16.87 19.12 -14.00
N ALA A 104 18.09 19.63 -14.26
CA ALA A 104 18.58 20.82 -13.59
C ALA A 104 17.66 22.06 -13.74
N ARG A 105 17.08 22.26 -14.92
CA ARG A 105 16.13 23.36 -15.14
C ARG A 105 14.85 23.22 -14.33
N ARG A 106 14.39 21.98 -14.11
CA ARG A 106 13.14 21.69 -13.39
C ARG A 106 13.32 21.75 -11.88
N THR A 107 14.53 21.46 -11.39
CA THR A 107 14.81 21.35 -9.94
C THR A 107 15.52 22.56 -9.36
N ALA A 108 16.12 23.39 -10.20
CA ALA A 108 16.89 24.57 -9.77
C ALA A 108 16.10 25.56 -8.91
N SER A 109 14.82 25.78 -9.22
CA SER A 109 13.95 26.69 -8.44
C SER A 109 13.55 26.11 -7.09
N VAL A 110 13.43 24.79 -7.00
CA VAL A 110 13.08 24.09 -5.75
C VAL A 110 14.28 24.09 -4.80
N LEU A 111 15.48 23.89 -5.37
CA LEU A 111 16.73 23.82 -4.61
C LEU A 111 17.42 25.20 -4.43
N ASP A 112 16.83 26.27 -4.95
CA ASP A 112 17.44 27.61 -5.01
C ASP A 112 18.89 27.60 -5.56
N GLN A 113 19.12 26.76 -6.60
CA GLN A 113 20.44 26.55 -7.19
C GLN A 113 20.54 27.12 -8.62
N PRO A 114 21.71 27.66 -9.02
CA PRO A 114 21.88 28.21 -10.35
C PRO A 114 21.96 27.11 -11.43
N VAL A 115 21.06 27.15 -12.42
CA VAL A 115 21.04 26.20 -13.55
C VAL A 115 22.39 26.13 -14.30
N ARG A 116 23.13 27.21 -14.39
CA ARG A 116 24.43 27.26 -15.10
C ARG A 116 25.50 26.40 -14.42
N GLN A 117 25.38 26.16 -13.12
CA GLN A 117 26.32 25.42 -12.28
C GLN A 117 25.78 24.03 -11.89
N TYR A 118 24.81 23.50 -12.64
CA TYR A 118 24.12 22.25 -12.29
C TYR A 118 25.06 21.08 -11.97
N ARG A 119 26.25 21.06 -12.55
CA ARG A 119 27.25 19.99 -12.30
C ARG A 119 27.86 20.04 -10.90
N ALA A 120 27.65 21.11 -10.17
CA ALA A 120 28.13 21.24 -8.80
C ALA A 120 27.16 20.66 -7.77
N TRP A 121 25.88 20.57 -8.13
CA TRP A 121 24.83 20.16 -7.22
C TRP A 121 23.93 19.01 -7.75
N LEU A 122 24.14 18.57 -8.98
CA LEU A 122 23.37 17.49 -9.59
C LEU A 122 24.33 16.46 -10.20
N ASP A 123 24.31 15.27 -9.66
CA ASP A 123 25.03 14.12 -10.21
C ASP A 123 24.05 13.06 -10.70
N VAL A 124 24.27 12.65 -11.95
CA VAL A 124 23.53 11.56 -12.60
C VAL A 124 24.56 10.61 -13.19
N PRO A 125 24.58 9.33 -12.83
CA PRO A 125 25.54 8.36 -13.35
C PRO A 125 25.61 8.37 -14.89
N GLN A 126 26.80 8.24 -15.45
CA GLN A 126 27.03 8.27 -16.90
C GLN A 126 27.02 6.88 -17.56
N ASP A 127 26.85 5.84 -16.78
CA ASP A 127 26.91 4.43 -17.19
C ASP A 127 25.61 3.91 -17.82
N TYR A 128 24.54 4.69 -17.74
CA TYR A 128 23.28 4.31 -18.39
C TYR A 128 23.28 4.62 -19.90
N ARG A 129 22.73 3.71 -20.67
CA ARG A 129 22.63 3.83 -22.14
C ARG A 129 21.29 4.39 -22.58
N THR A 130 20.25 4.10 -21.84
CA THR A 130 18.86 4.55 -22.08
C THR A 130 18.30 5.19 -20.81
N ARG A 131 17.17 5.89 -20.92
CA ARG A 131 16.45 6.42 -19.75
C ARG A 131 16.03 5.31 -18.78
N GLU A 132 15.78 4.13 -19.30
CA GLU A 132 15.37 2.96 -18.52
C GLU A 132 16.50 2.43 -17.64
N ASP A 133 17.74 2.66 -18.04
CA ASP A 133 18.92 2.25 -17.29
C ASP A 133 19.30 3.23 -16.17
N CYS A 134 18.71 4.43 -16.11
CA CYS A 134 18.98 5.38 -15.05
C CYS A 134 18.45 4.86 -13.71
N LEU A 135 19.34 4.55 -12.78
CA LEU A 135 19.01 3.94 -11.50
C LEU A 135 18.96 4.94 -10.35
N ALA A 136 19.70 6.04 -10.43
CA ALA A 136 19.78 7.00 -9.34
C ALA A 136 20.10 8.41 -9.82
N VAL A 137 19.73 9.40 -9.01
CA VAL A 137 20.04 10.82 -9.18
C VAL A 137 20.39 11.40 -7.82
N THR A 138 21.53 12.06 -7.70
CA THR A 138 21.96 12.71 -6.46
C THR A 138 21.86 14.23 -6.60
N PHE A 139 21.27 14.88 -5.63
CA PHE A 139 21.28 16.32 -5.47
C PHE A 139 22.10 16.68 -4.24
N ASP A 140 23.11 17.53 -4.41
CA ASP A 140 23.72 18.26 -3.32
C ASP A 140 22.84 19.47 -3.04
N VAL A 141 22.28 19.52 -1.83
CA VAL A 141 21.31 20.56 -1.46
C VAL A 141 21.95 21.61 -0.58
N PRO A 142 21.45 22.87 -0.59
CA PRO A 142 21.97 23.92 0.30
C PRO A 142 21.76 23.56 1.78
N PRO A 143 22.62 24.05 2.68
CA PRO A 143 22.49 23.76 4.12
C PRO A 143 21.19 24.24 4.77
N ASP A 144 20.53 25.22 4.17
CA ASP A 144 19.25 25.78 4.59
C ASP A 144 18.04 25.08 3.97
N PHE A 145 18.25 24.06 3.16
CA PHE A 145 17.19 23.27 2.57
C PHE A 145 16.48 22.46 3.65
N THR A 146 15.20 22.78 3.88
CA THR A 146 14.41 22.18 4.97
C THR A 146 13.79 20.83 4.60
N GLY A 147 13.73 20.48 3.31
CA GLY A 147 13.12 19.26 2.83
C GLY A 147 11.62 19.15 3.11
N GLN A 148 10.89 20.28 2.96
CA GLN A 148 9.43 20.29 3.11
C GLN A 148 8.80 19.30 2.14
N ASP A 149 7.68 18.69 2.52
CA ASP A 149 7.02 17.64 1.72
C ASP A 149 6.70 18.10 0.29
N ARG A 150 6.28 19.35 0.12
CA ARG A 150 6.02 19.94 -1.20
C ARG A 150 7.27 19.98 -2.09
N ASP A 151 8.40 20.41 -1.53
CA ASP A 151 9.67 20.50 -2.27
C ASP A 151 10.15 19.09 -2.66
N MET A 152 9.98 18.14 -1.76
CA MET A 152 10.32 16.72 -2.00
C MET A 152 9.45 16.10 -3.08
N GLU A 153 8.14 16.40 -3.10
CA GLU A 153 7.23 15.95 -4.15
C GLU A 153 7.56 16.55 -5.52
N ASP A 154 7.87 17.85 -5.56
CA ASP A 154 8.24 18.53 -6.80
C ASP A 154 9.56 18.00 -7.36
N LEU A 155 10.55 17.70 -6.50
CA LEU A 155 11.79 17.04 -6.88
C LEU A 155 11.54 15.63 -7.40
N ALA A 156 10.76 14.82 -6.68
CA ALA A 156 10.41 13.46 -7.10
C ALA A 156 9.70 13.45 -8.46
N ARG A 157 8.75 14.37 -8.66
CA ARG A 157 8.05 14.54 -9.93
C ARG A 157 9.01 14.94 -11.06
N ALA A 158 9.94 15.86 -10.80
CA ALA A 158 10.95 16.29 -11.78
C ALA A 158 11.87 15.13 -12.17
N VAL A 159 12.31 14.33 -11.20
CA VAL A 159 13.10 13.11 -11.42
C VAL A 159 12.32 12.13 -12.29
N THR A 160 11.10 11.75 -11.88
CA THR A 160 10.24 10.80 -12.62
C THR A 160 10.06 11.22 -14.08
N VAL A 161 9.62 12.47 -14.32
CA VAL A 161 9.34 12.95 -15.68
C VAL A 161 10.59 13.05 -16.55
N THR A 162 11.75 13.29 -15.94
CA THR A 162 12.98 13.51 -16.72
C THR A 162 13.77 12.23 -16.92
N THR A 163 13.89 11.37 -15.91
CA THR A 163 14.72 10.17 -15.94
C THR A 163 13.93 8.90 -16.25
N GLY A 164 12.60 8.92 -16.08
CA GLY A 164 11.76 7.73 -16.18
C GLY A 164 11.83 6.81 -14.96
N ILE A 165 12.43 7.26 -13.85
CA ILE A 165 12.38 6.52 -12.57
C ILE A 165 10.97 6.71 -12.00
N GLU A 166 10.14 5.70 -12.11
CA GLU A 166 8.78 5.72 -11.55
C GLU A 166 8.83 5.62 -10.03
N ALA A 167 8.09 6.50 -9.34
CA ALA A 167 7.99 6.55 -7.89
C ALA A 167 9.36 6.36 -7.18
N PRO A 168 10.33 7.27 -7.40
CA PRO A 168 11.67 7.11 -6.85
C PRO A 168 11.65 7.09 -5.32
N ASP A 169 12.39 6.18 -4.72
CA ASP A 169 12.72 6.27 -3.30
C ASP A 169 13.74 7.38 -3.09
N VAL A 170 13.73 7.99 -1.91
CA VAL A 170 14.67 9.04 -1.54
C VAL A 170 15.39 8.71 -0.25
N ASP A 171 16.72 8.77 -0.30
CA ASP A 171 17.57 8.75 0.89
C ASP A 171 17.96 10.19 1.25
N ARG A 172 17.61 10.64 2.45
CA ARG A 172 17.80 12.01 2.93
C ARG A 172 18.99 12.07 3.87
N LYS A 173 20.09 12.65 3.45
CA LYS A 173 21.28 12.90 4.27
C LYS A 173 21.41 14.38 4.60
N LEU A 174 20.36 14.97 5.18
CA LEU A 174 20.30 16.42 5.44
C LEU A 174 21.13 16.86 6.65
N ALA A 175 21.39 15.99 7.62
CA ALA A 175 22.16 16.30 8.83
C ALA A 175 23.68 16.10 8.65
N SER A 176 24.21 16.14 7.44
CA SER A 176 25.62 16.00 7.14
C SER A 176 26.29 17.33 6.76
N TRP A 177 27.63 17.37 6.76
CA TRP A 177 28.40 18.51 6.24
C TRP A 177 28.15 18.77 4.75
N HIS A 178 27.72 17.74 4.02
CA HIS A 178 27.28 17.80 2.63
C HIS A 178 25.87 17.23 2.57
N PRO A 179 24.83 18.07 2.73
CA PRO A 179 23.47 17.64 2.66
C PRO A 179 23.14 17.11 1.25
N GLN A 180 22.59 15.92 1.18
CA GLN A 180 22.32 15.24 -0.09
C GLN A 180 20.95 14.59 -0.08
N LEU A 181 20.34 14.58 -1.27
CA LEU A 181 19.16 13.80 -1.58
C LEU A 181 19.51 12.81 -2.69
N LEU A 182 19.43 11.53 -2.39
CA LEU A 182 19.63 10.48 -3.37
C LEU A 182 18.27 9.91 -3.78
N TYR A 183 17.82 10.24 -4.99
CA TYR A 183 16.67 9.62 -5.63
C TYR A 183 17.14 8.41 -6.43
N TYR A 184 16.53 7.26 -6.20
CA TYR A 184 16.92 6.04 -6.89
C TYR A 184 15.71 5.21 -7.27
N ARG A 185 15.88 4.38 -8.33
CA ARG A 185 14.87 3.43 -8.75
C ARG A 185 14.71 2.39 -7.65
N SER A 186 13.53 2.35 -7.10
CA SER A 186 13.16 1.32 -6.14
C SER A 186 12.75 0.06 -6.89
N ASP A 187 13.25 -1.09 -6.45
CA ASP A 187 12.70 -2.36 -6.92
C ASP A 187 11.26 -2.47 -6.42
N PRO A 188 10.29 -2.68 -7.30
CA PRO A 188 8.90 -2.86 -6.88
C PRO A 188 8.79 -4.09 -5.96
N PRO A 189 7.72 -4.18 -5.18
CA PRO A 189 7.44 -5.42 -4.45
C PRO A 189 7.46 -6.61 -5.41
N PRO A 190 7.94 -7.79 -5.01
CA PRO A 190 8.00 -8.96 -5.88
C PRO A 190 6.61 -9.30 -6.45
N SER A 191 6.56 -9.85 -7.66
CA SER A 191 5.28 -10.24 -8.28
C SER A 191 4.59 -11.41 -7.56
N GLU A 192 5.39 -12.25 -6.92
CA GLU A 192 4.95 -13.42 -6.17
C GLU A 192 5.81 -13.59 -4.92
N VAL A 193 5.21 -14.00 -3.82
CA VAL A 193 5.87 -14.31 -2.55
C VAL A 193 5.37 -15.68 -2.08
N THR A 194 6.29 -16.60 -1.82
CA THR A 194 5.99 -17.91 -1.23
C THR A 194 6.21 -17.89 0.28
N TRP A 195 5.78 -18.93 0.99
CA TRP A 195 6.09 -19.07 2.42
C TRP A 195 7.60 -19.04 2.70
N LYS A 196 8.40 -19.73 1.88
CA LYS A 196 9.87 -19.76 2.03
C LYS A 196 10.52 -18.39 1.91
N ASP A 197 9.94 -17.52 1.09
CA ASP A 197 10.47 -16.16 0.92
C ASP A 197 10.26 -15.28 2.15
N ILE A 198 9.19 -15.51 2.92
CA ILE A 198 8.74 -14.64 4.00
C ILE A 198 8.91 -15.26 5.41
N GLU A 199 9.09 -16.56 5.49
CA GLU A 199 9.26 -17.28 6.77
C GLU A 199 10.37 -16.71 7.66
N PRO A 200 11.56 -16.33 7.11
CA PRO A 200 12.60 -15.71 7.92
C PRO A 200 12.13 -14.40 8.59
N ASP A 201 11.38 -13.58 7.85
CA ASP A 201 10.86 -12.30 8.34
C ASP A 201 9.76 -12.50 9.39
N VAL A 202 8.89 -13.49 9.20
CA VAL A 202 7.86 -13.90 10.16
C VAL A 202 8.50 -14.41 11.46
N THR A 203 9.57 -15.19 11.34
CA THR A 203 10.30 -15.74 12.49
C THR A 203 11.06 -14.66 13.26
N ALA A 204 11.63 -13.69 12.53
CA ALA A 204 12.35 -12.56 13.12
C ALA A 204 11.44 -11.44 13.64
N ALA A 205 10.14 -11.47 13.32
CA ALA A 205 9.19 -10.48 13.78
C ALA A 205 8.98 -10.57 15.30
N GLY A 206 8.97 -9.41 15.95
CA GLY A 206 8.73 -9.30 17.39
C GLY A 206 7.34 -9.82 17.80
N PRO A 207 7.11 -10.01 19.11
CA PRO A 207 5.85 -10.56 19.62
C PRO A 207 4.63 -9.68 19.29
N ASP A 208 4.85 -8.38 19.12
CA ASP A 208 3.80 -7.40 18.77
C ASP A 208 3.83 -6.98 17.30
N GLU A 209 4.56 -7.69 16.45
CA GLU A 209 4.65 -7.39 15.03
C GLU A 209 3.99 -8.47 14.18
N LEU A 210 3.21 -8.06 13.20
CA LEU A 210 2.70 -8.92 12.12
C LEU A 210 3.33 -8.52 10.80
N VAL A 211 3.83 -9.49 10.06
CA VAL A 211 4.30 -9.29 8.70
C VAL A 211 3.09 -9.26 7.77
N VAL A 212 2.98 -8.21 6.96
CA VAL A 212 1.92 -8.03 5.95
C VAL A 212 2.31 -8.69 4.63
N GLY A 213 3.57 -8.55 4.26
CA GLY A 213 4.12 -9.04 3.00
C GLY A 213 5.51 -8.49 2.74
N LEU A 214 6.03 -8.70 1.53
CA LEU A 214 7.27 -8.11 1.07
C LEU A 214 6.99 -6.86 0.25
N GLY A 215 7.56 -5.76 0.67
CA GLY A 215 7.54 -4.48 -0.01
C GLY A 215 8.65 -4.34 -1.05
N ARG A 216 8.95 -3.09 -1.39
CA ARG A 216 10.04 -2.71 -2.28
C ARG A 216 11.38 -3.26 -1.76
N LYS A 217 12.27 -3.64 -2.68
CA LYS A 217 13.56 -4.29 -2.37
C LYS A 217 13.43 -5.55 -1.50
N ARG A 218 12.31 -6.25 -1.60
CA ARG A 218 11.96 -7.42 -0.78
C ARG A 218 12.05 -7.16 0.74
N LYS A 219 11.93 -5.90 1.18
CA LYS A 219 11.89 -5.58 2.62
C LYS A 219 10.55 -6.00 3.20
N PRO A 220 10.52 -6.61 4.41
CA PRO A 220 9.26 -6.95 5.05
C PRO A 220 8.48 -5.69 5.41
N VAL A 221 7.21 -5.66 5.03
CA VAL A 221 6.23 -4.69 5.50
C VAL A 221 5.58 -5.27 6.73
N LYS A 222 5.70 -4.58 7.85
CA LYS A 222 5.21 -5.02 9.15
C LYS A 222 4.19 -4.04 9.69
N ALA A 223 3.30 -4.53 10.54
CA ALA A 223 2.38 -3.73 11.33
C ALA A 223 2.55 -4.08 12.81
N SER A 224 2.63 -3.05 13.65
CA SER A 224 2.82 -3.22 15.09
C SER A 224 1.48 -3.13 15.82
N LEU A 225 1.17 -4.17 16.61
CA LEU A 225 -0.02 -4.22 17.47
C LEU A 225 0.04 -3.19 18.61
N SER A 226 1.24 -2.79 18.98
CA SER A 226 1.47 -1.84 20.08
C SER A 226 1.67 -0.40 19.62
N LEU A 227 2.28 -0.18 18.44
CA LEU A 227 2.61 1.15 17.92
C LEU A 227 1.61 1.65 16.90
N ASP A 228 1.27 0.82 15.89
CA ASP A 228 0.42 1.26 14.79
C ASP A 228 -1.06 1.14 15.14
N SER A 229 -1.52 -0.07 15.42
CA SER A 229 -2.91 -0.34 15.81
C SER A 229 -3.08 -1.76 16.33
N PRO A 230 -3.89 -1.95 17.38
CA PRO A 230 -4.25 -3.29 17.82
C PRO A 230 -5.23 -4.00 16.86
N HIS A 231 -5.81 -3.30 15.91
CA HIS A 231 -6.86 -3.80 15.03
C HIS A 231 -6.54 -3.57 13.57
N PHE A 232 -6.99 -4.49 12.72
CA PHE A 232 -6.71 -4.56 11.29
C PHE A 232 -7.98 -4.52 10.45
N MET A 233 -7.91 -3.87 9.33
CA MET A 233 -8.96 -3.84 8.32
C MET A 233 -8.44 -4.36 6.98
N ILE A 234 -9.17 -5.28 6.38
CA ILE A 234 -8.92 -5.77 5.02
C ILE A 234 -10.08 -5.29 4.13
N ASN A 235 -9.86 -4.21 3.42
CA ASN A 235 -10.86 -3.59 2.55
C ASN A 235 -10.45 -3.75 1.08
N MET A 236 -10.86 -4.85 0.47
CA MET A 236 -10.42 -5.22 -0.87
C MET A 236 -11.58 -5.72 -1.72
N GLY A 237 -11.49 -5.51 -3.04
CA GLY A 237 -12.40 -6.09 -4.01
C GLY A 237 -12.38 -7.61 -4.03
N SER A 238 -13.35 -8.22 -4.70
CA SER A 238 -13.45 -9.68 -4.83
C SER A 238 -12.22 -10.25 -5.53
N GLY A 239 -11.74 -11.42 -5.08
CA GLY A 239 -10.58 -12.11 -5.67
C GLY A 239 -9.22 -11.45 -5.42
N ALA A 240 -9.13 -10.41 -4.57
CA ALA A 240 -7.87 -9.76 -4.23
C ALA A 240 -7.02 -10.51 -3.19
N GLY A 241 -7.55 -11.55 -2.53
CA GLY A 241 -6.82 -12.36 -1.56
C GLY A 241 -7.15 -12.06 -0.09
N LYS A 242 -8.31 -11.46 0.22
CA LYS A 242 -8.73 -11.09 1.59
C LYS A 242 -8.55 -12.20 2.62
N SER A 243 -9.21 -13.33 2.41
CA SER A 243 -9.21 -14.45 3.37
C SER A 243 -7.83 -15.14 3.44
N THR A 244 -7.03 -15.08 2.37
CA THR A 244 -5.64 -15.57 2.38
C THR A 244 -4.76 -14.67 3.25
N LEU A 245 -4.88 -13.35 3.13
CA LEU A 245 -4.14 -12.40 3.97
C LEU A 245 -4.53 -12.52 5.45
N ALA A 246 -5.83 -12.62 5.75
CA ALA A 246 -6.30 -12.85 7.11
C ALA A 246 -5.77 -14.18 7.68
N GLY A 247 -5.82 -15.24 6.89
CA GLY A 247 -5.24 -16.54 7.25
C GLY A 247 -3.73 -16.47 7.50
N PHE A 248 -3.01 -15.70 6.69
CA PHE A 248 -1.57 -15.46 6.88
C PHE A 248 -1.27 -14.78 8.22
N TRP A 249 -2.04 -13.78 8.60
CA TRP A 249 -1.87 -13.13 9.91
C TRP A 249 -2.24 -14.05 11.07
N LEU A 250 -3.34 -14.80 10.93
CA LEU A 250 -3.74 -15.75 11.96
C LEU A 250 -2.67 -16.82 12.21
N ILE A 251 -2.07 -17.37 11.15
CA ILE A 251 -1.02 -18.40 11.31
C ILE A 251 0.17 -17.85 12.10
N GLN A 252 0.58 -16.61 11.87
CA GLN A 252 1.67 -16.00 12.64
C GLN A 252 1.36 -16.03 14.14
N GLU A 253 0.14 -15.69 14.53
CA GLU A 253 -0.27 -15.66 15.93
C GLU A 253 -0.58 -17.04 16.51
N LEU A 254 -1.21 -17.92 15.76
CA LEU A 254 -1.45 -19.30 16.21
C LEU A 254 -0.13 -20.03 16.50
N ARG A 255 0.91 -19.80 15.72
CA ARG A 255 2.27 -20.33 15.96
C ARG A 255 2.95 -19.73 17.20
N ARG A 256 2.52 -18.56 17.65
CA ARG A 256 3.01 -17.90 18.89
C ARG A 256 2.18 -18.25 20.13
N GLY A 257 1.22 -19.18 20.00
CA GLY A 257 0.33 -19.56 21.09
C GLY A 257 -0.90 -18.67 21.25
N GLY A 258 -1.20 -17.86 20.26
CA GLY A 258 -2.47 -17.12 20.18
C GLY A 258 -3.65 -18.04 19.89
N ILE A 259 -4.86 -17.52 20.11
CA ILE A 259 -6.13 -18.19 19.80
C ILE A 259 -6.93 -17.34 18.81
N ALA A 260 -7.78 -17.99 18.02
CA ALA A 260 -8.59 -17.31 17.03
C ALA A 260 -10.08 -17.62 17.19
N LEU A 261 -10.90 -16.59 16.99
CA LEU A 261 -12.34 -16.68 16.78
C LEU A 261 -12.68 -16.19 15.38
N ILE A 262 -13.19 -17.07 14.54
CA ILE A 262 -13.58 -16.73 13.16
C ILE A 262 -15.10 -16.58 13.11
N LEU A 263 -15.55 -15.39 12.73
CA LEU A 263 -16.95 -15.03 12.53
C LEU A 263 -17.22 -14.95 11.02
N ASP A 264 -17.81 -15.98 10.43
CA ASP A 264 -17.96 -16.07 8.97
C ASP A 264 -19.42 -16.34 8.54
N ALA A 265 -20.12 -15.28 8.20
CA ALA A 265 -21.48 -15.36 7.68
C ALA A 265 -21.58 -16.03 6.29
N LYS A 266 -20.47 -16.28 5.59
CA LYS A 266 -20.41 -17.02 4.32
C LYS A 266 -20.22 -18.51 4.51
N HIS A 267 -19.90 -18.97 5.72
CA HIS A 267 -19.72 -20.35 6.13
C HIS A 267 -18.45 -21.06 5.68
N PHE A 268 -17.70 -20.58 4.69
CA PHE A 268 -16.60 -21.33 4.05
C PHE A 268 -15.39 -20.47 3.64
N SER A 269 -15.22 -19.29 4.24
CA SER A 269 -14.11 -18.39 3.86
C SER A 269 -12.75 -18.90 4.34
N HIS A 270 -12.71 -19.71 5.40
CA HIS A 270 -11.49 -20.24 6.04
C HIS A 270 -11.49 -21.77 6.21
N PRO A 271 -11.54 -22.54 5.09
CA PRO A 271 -11.59 -24.02 5.18
C PRO A 271 -10.32 -24.63 5.81
N TRP A 272 -9.22 -23.90 5.80
CA TRP A 272 -7.96 -24.31 6.42
C TRP A 272 -8.04 -24.44 7.96
N ALA A 273 -9.02 -23.80 8.58
CA ALA A 273 -9.22 -23.84 10.04
C ALA A 273 -9.73 -25.20 10.54
N PHE A 274 -10.19 -26.07 9.64
CA PHE A 274 -10.65 -27.41 9.98
C PHE A 274 -9.49 -28.41 9.98
N LYS A 275 -9.42 -29.26 10.99
CA LYS A 275 -8.37 -30.28 11.13
C LYS A 275 -8.45 -31.32 10.03
N ASP A 276 -9.65 -31.68 9.60
CA ASP A 276 -9.92 -32.56 8.47
C ASP A 276 -10.88 -31.87 7.50
N ILE A 277 -10.60 -31.95 6.19
CA ILE A 277 -11.46 -31.35 5.17
C ILE A 277 -12.80 -32.04 5.09
N ASP A 278 -12.82 -33.39 5.29
CA ASP A 278 -14.00 -34.23 5.23
C ASP A 278 -14.74 -34.29 6.57
N ALA A 279 -14.04 -33.90 7.67
CA ALA A 279 -14.66 -33.83 8.99
C ALA A 279 -15.31 -32.46 9.20
N GLU A 280 -16.61 -32.45 9.22
CA GLU A 280 -17.41 -31.24 9.43
C GLU A 280 -17.08 -30.49 10.74
N TYR A 281 -16.31 -31.09 11.66
CA TYR A 281 -16.15 -30.66 13.04
C TYR A 281 -14.72 -30.73 13.64
N GLY A 282 -13.71 -30.97 12.84
CA GLY A 282 -12.33 -31.10 13.37
C GLY A 282 -11.54 -29.81 13.37
N LEU A 283 -11.87 -28.82 14.22
CA LEU A 283 -11.11 -27.58 14.33
C LEU A 283 -9.74 -27.80 15.00
N LEU A 284 -8.82 -26.87 14.68
CA LEU A 284 -7.61 -26.72 15.47
C LEU A 284 -7.96 -26.38 16.93
N PRO A 285 -7.21 -26.86 17.94
CA PRO A 285 -7.54 -26.65 19.36
C PRO A 285 -7.58 -25.18 19.76
N ASN A 286 -6.82 -24.35 19.08
CA ASN A 286 -6.71 -22.90 19.32
C ASN A 286 -7.57 -22.04 18.38
N VAL A 287 -8.56 -22.65 17.69
CA VAL A 287 -9.47 -21.94 16.78
C VAL A 287 -10.93 -22.28 17.12
N ARG A 288 -11.78 -21.29 17.11
CA ARG A 288 -13.25 -21.43 17.12
C ARG A 288 -13.83 -20.75 15.89
N TYR A 289 -14.91 -21.34 15.38
CA TYR A 289 -15.53 -20.88 14.13
C TYR A 289 -17.04 -20.75 14.31
N ALA A 290 -17.55 -19.53 14.24
CA ALA A 290 -18.98 -19.26 14.25
C ALA A 290 -19.45 -19.01 12.81
N ARG A 291 -20.48 -19.74 12.36
CA ARG A 291 -20.98 -19.70 10.98
C ARG A 291 -22.42 -19.17 10.89
N TRP A 292 -23.27 -19.67 11.77
CA TRP A 292 -24.70 -19.31 11.76
C TRP A 292 -24.94 -17.99 12.48
N ILE A 293 -25.94 -17.23 12.07
CA ILE A 293 -26.22 -15.92 12.65
C ILE A 293 -26.43 -15.97 14.17
N PRO A 294 -27.16 -16.94 14.75
CA PRO A 294 -27.21 -17.10 16.20
C PRO A 294 -25.84 -17.28 16.84
N ASP A 295 -24.99 -18.16 16.26
CA ASP A 295 -23.65 -18.40 16.78
C ASP A 295 -22.74 -17.18 16.66
N LEU A 296 -22.86 -16.42 15.55
CA LEU A 296 -22.16 -15.15 15.38
C LEU A 296 -22.60 -14.15 16.44
N HIS A 297 -23.92 -14.08 16.69
CA HIS A 297 -24.49 -13.20 17.71
C HIS A 297 -23.92 -13.55 19.08
N ASP A 298 -23.99 -14.81 19.49
CA ASP A 298 -23.53 -15.29 20.79
C ASP A 298 -22.01 -15.11 20.94
N ALA A 299 -21.25 -15.38 19.90
CA ALA A 299 -19.82 -15.17 19.88
C ALA A 299 -19.44 -13.68 20.07
N MET A 300 -20.17 -12.77 19.42
CA MET A 300 -19.96 -11.34 19.60
C MET A 300 -20.41 -10.81 20.98
N VAL A 301 -21.46 -11.40 21.56
CA VAL A 301 -21.85 -11.12 22.96
C VAL A 301 -20.76 -11.59 23.92
N TRP A 302 -20.26 -12.83 23.71
CA TRP A 302 -19.17 -13.39 24.49
C TRP A 302 -17.90 -12.50 24.42
N LEU A 303 -17.59 -11.89 23.28
CA LEU A 303 -16.46 -10.96 23.16
C LEU A 303 -16.54 -9.81 24.16
N GLY A 304 -17.74 -9.24 24.37
CA GLY A 304 -17.93 -8.20 25.37
C GLY A 304 -17.73 -8.70 26.81
N GLN A 305 -18.17 -9.92 27.10
CA GLN A 305 -17.99 -10.57 28.40
C GLN A 305 -16.52 -10.91 28.64
N GLU A 306 -15.82 -11.47 27.63
CA GLU A 306 -14.41 -11.81 27.69
C GLU A 306 -13.54 -10.55 27.87
N LEU A 307 -13.89 -9.44 27.19
CA LEU A 307 -13.24 -8.15 27.40
C LEU A 307 -13.33 -7.72 28.86
N SER A 308 -14.53 -7.76 29.44
CA SER A 308 -14.75 -7.39 30.84
C SER A 308 -13.97 -8.29 31.78
N ARG A 309 -14.02 -9.62 31.56
CA ARG A 309 -13.30 -10.62 32.36
C ARG A 309 -11.77 -10.40 32.30
N ARG A 310 -11.22 -10.09 31.13
CA ARG A 310 -9.79 -9.79 30.98
C ARG A 310 -9.42 -8.45 31.61
N THR A 311 -10.29 -7.45 31.52
CA THR A 311 -10.07 -6.13 32.16
C THR A 311 -10.05 -6.26 33.69
N GLU A 312 -11.02 -6.98 34.29
CA GLU A 312 -11.02 -7.25 35.73
C GLU A 312 -9.77 -8.01 36.19
N LYS A 313 -9.32 -9.00 35.37
CA LYS A 313 -8.08 -9.73 35.67
C LYS A 313 -6.88 -8.81 35.59
N ALA A 314 -6.84 -7.92 34.62
CA ALA A 314 -5.81 -6.94 34.44
C ALA A 314 -5.73 -5.94 35.60
N GLU A 315 -6.87 -5.42 36.05
CA GLU A 315 -6.95 -4.50 37.20
C GLU A 315 -6.39 -5.10 38.48
N ARG A 316 -6.62 -6.40 38.73
CA ARG A 316 -6.11 -7.10 39.92
C ARG A 316 -4.58 -7.25 39.96
N VAL A 317 -3.91 -7.02 38.83
CA VAL A 317 -2.46 -7.28 38.68
C VAL A 317 -1.69 -6.00 38.33
N ILE A 318 -2.25 -4.82 38.61
CA ILE A 318 -1.52 -3.56 38.48
C ILE A 318 -0.40 -3.56 39.56
N ASN A 319 0.84 -3.52 39.09
CA ASN A 319 2.00 -3.44 40.00
C ASN A 319 2.20 -2.02 40.55
N SER A 320 3.11 -1.89 41.54
CA SER A 320 3.47 -0.62 42.15
C SER A 320 4.03 0.46 41.21
N GLN A 321 4.33 0.10 39.95
CA GLN A 321 4.82 1.01 38.92
C GLN A 321 3.73 1.42 37.91
N GLY A 322 2.46 1.06 38.14
CA GLY A 322 1.34 1.38 37.26
C GLY A 322 1.37 0.62 35.92
N LYS A 323 2.21 -0.39 35.78
CA LYS A 323 2.26 -1.23 34.57
C LYS A 323 1.38 -2.45 34.74
N LEU A 324 0.65 -2.79 33.69
CA LEU A 324 -0.08 -4.03 33.60
C LEU A 324 0.91 -5.19 33.49
N LEU A 325 1.13 -5.90 34.58
CA LEU A 325 1.94 -7.11 34.66
C LEU A 325 1.02 -8.28 35.00
N GLY A 326 0.27 -8.78 34.07
CA GLY A 326 -0.56 -9.93 34.34
C GLY A 326 -0.78 -10.75 33.08
N ASP A 327 -0.82 -12.05 33.24
CA ASP A 327 -1.31 -12.90 32.18
C ASP A 327 -2.83 -12.77 32.12
N VAL A 328 -3.31 -11.93 31.22
CA VAL A 328 -4.74 -11.77 30.91
C VAL A 328 -5.29 -12.95 30.10
N GLY A 329 -4.41 -13.85 29.67
CA GLY A 329 -4.72 -14.97 28.79
C GLY A 329 -3.95 -14.89 27.45
N PRO A 330 -4.08 -15.89 26.59
CA PRO A 330 -3.47 -15.90 25.28
C PRO A 330 -4.02 -14.75 24.44
N ARG A 331 -3.23 -14.28 23.48
CA ARG A 331 -3.68 -13.27 22.52
C ARG A 331 -4.84 -13.83 21.70
N LEU A 332 -5.94 -13.08 21.62
CA LEU A 332 -7.14 -13.46 20.90
C LEU A 332 -7.27 -12.61 19.63
N PHE A 333 -7.26 -13.26 18.47
CA PHE A 333 -7.61 -12.65 17.21
C PHE A 333 -9.03 -13.00 16.80
N VAL A 334 -9.84 -11.98 16.53
CA VAL A 334 -11.20 -12.13 16.05
C VAL A 334 -11.24 -11.74 14.58
N VAL A 335 -11.50 -12.71 13.71
CA VAL A 335 -11.69 -12.45 12.28
C VAL A 335 -13.18 -12.29 12.01
N ALA A 336 -13.58 -11.10 11.59
CA ALA A 336 -14.95 -10.81 11.19
C ALA A 336 -15.04 -10.73 9.66
N GLU A 337 -15.43 -11.85 9.04
CA GLU A 337 -15.57 -11.98 7.59
C GLU A 337 -16.84 -11.32 7.08
N GLU A 338 -16.67 -10.55 6.01
CA GLU A 338 -17.74 -9.89 5.26
C GLU A 338 -18.78 -9.17 6.15
N MET A 339 -18.32 -8.25 6.97
CA MET A 339 -19.17 -7.48 7.86
C MET A 339 -20.31 -6.75 7.14
N ASN A 340 -20.15 -6.48 5.85
CA ASN A 340 -21.23 -5.96 5.00
C ASN A 340 -22.45 -6.88 4.94
N LEU A 341 -22.23 -8.20 5.02
CA LEU A 341 -23.28 -9.23 5.07
C LEU A 341 -23.70 -9.50 6.52
N ALA A 342 -22.75 -9.69 7.42
CA ALA A 342 -23.01 -10.10 8.79
C ALA A 342 -23.82 -9.06 9.59
N THR A 343 -23.47 -7.78 9.49
CA THR A 343 -24.11 -6.73 10.32
C THR A 343 -25.61 -6.58 10.10
N PRO A 344 -26.14 -6.49 8.85
CA PRO A 344 -27.60 -6.43 8.68
C PRO A 344 -28.31 -7.69 9.16
N LEU A 345 -27.70 -8.88 8.98
CA LEU A 345 -28.28 -10.13 9.45
C LEU A 345 -28.31 -10.20 10.98
N LEU A 346 -27.27 -9.77 11.67
CA LEU A 346 -27.23 -9.67 13.12
C LEU A 346 -28.25 -8.68 13.68
N LYS A 347 -28.45 -7.54 13.00
CA LYS A 347 -29.47 -6.56 13.37
C LYS A 347 -30.89 -7.14 13.22
N ALA A 348 -31.16 -7.85 12.13
CA ALA A 348 -32.44 -8.52 11.90
C ALA A 348 -32.69 -9.61 12.96
N HIS A 349 -31.70 -10.52 13.16
CA HIS A 349 -31.79 -11.57 14.17
C HIS A 349 -32.11 -11.00 15.56
N TRP A 350 -31.42 -9.93 15.97
CA TRP A 350 -31.69 -9.28 17.25
C TRP A 350 -33.08 -8.67 17.30
N ALA A 351 -33.55 -8.04 16.24
CA ALA A 351 -34.90 -7.46 16.18
C ALA A 351 -35.98 -8.54 16.36
N ASP A 352 -35.74 -9.74 15.81
CA ASP A 352 -36.69 -10.88 15.85
C ASP A 352 -36.65 -11.65 17.18
N THR A 353 -35.48 -11.70 17.84
CA THR A 353 -35.29 -12.54 19.04
C THR A 353 -35.35 -11.77 20.36
N ARG A 354 -35.17 -10.43 20.34
CA ARG A 354 -35.19 -9.62 21.57
C ARG A 354 -36.59 -9.58 22.21
N GLY A 355 -36.62 -9.66 23.52
CA GLY A 355 -37.83 -9.43 24.29
C GLY A 355 -38.26 -7.93 24.29
N PRO A 356 -39.51 -7.64 24.66
CA PRO A 356 -40.08 -6.29 24.65
C PRO A 356 -39.32 -5.30 25.55
N ASP A 357 -38.73 -5.76 26.65
CA ASP A 357 -38.02 -4.94 27.64
C ASP A 357 -36.51 -4.84 27.33
N GLN A 358 -36.02 -5.52 26.31
CA GLN A 358 -34.63 -5.50 25.94
C GLN A 358 -34.25 -4.29 25.06
N VAL A 359 -33.02 -3.82 25.18
CA VAL A 359 -32.50 -2.68 24.41
C VAL A 359 -32.61 -2.92 22.91
N LYS A 360 -32.94 -1.88 22.14
CA LYS A 360 -33.04 -1.99 20.67
C LYS A 360 -31.71 -2.28 19.98
N LYS A 361 -30.60 -1.81 20.56
CA LYS A 361 -29.26 -2.03 20.01
C LYS A 361 -28.80 -3.46 20.29
N SER A 362 -28.31 -4.15 19.27
CA SER A 362 -27.80 -5.52 19.42
C SER A 362 -26.62 -5.56 20.40
N PRO A 363 -26.67 -6.42 21.43
CA PRO A 363 -25.54 -6.62 22.35
C PRO A 363 -24.33 -7.20 21.66
N ALA A 364 -24.50 -8.00 20.61
CA ALA A 364 -23.43 -8.52 19.77
C ALA A 364 -22.59 -7.40 19.14
N LEU A 365 -23.24 -6.45 18.46
CA LEU A 365 -22.55 -5.31 17.86
C LEU A 365 -21.95 -4.37 18.92
N THR A 366 -22.53 -4.33 20.12
CA THR A 366 -21.99 -3.57 21.24
C THR A 366 -20.70 -4.22 21.78
N GLY A 367 -20.70 -5.55 21.98
CA GLY A 367 -19.54 -6.32 22.42
C GLY A 367 -18.39 -6.25 21.42
N PHE A 368 -18.69 -6.40 20.13
CA PHE A 368 -17.70 -6.23 19.07
C PHE A 368 -17.07 -4.83 19.06
N GLY A 369 -17.89 -3.78 19.17
CA GLY A 369 -17.40 -2.40 19.25
C GLY A 369 -16.57 -2.15 20.50
N ALA A 370 -16.92 -2.72 21.66
CA ALA A 370 -16.15 -2.58 22.89
C ALA A 370 -14.71 -3.12 22.75
N VAL A 371 -14.53 -4.25 22.04
CA VAL A 371 -13.19 -4.78 21.75
C VAL A 371 -12.37 -3.80 20.90
N ALA A 372 -13.01 -3.14 19.92
CA ALA A 372 -12.32 -2.13 19.11
C ALA A 372 -11.81 -0.94 19.93
N PHE A 373 -12.44 -0.62 21.06
CA PHE A 373 -12.04 0.49 21.92
C PHE A 373 -11.04 0.10 23.01
N ALA A 374 -11.18 -1.08 23.60
CA ALA A 374 -10.46 -1.47 24.79
C ALA A 374 -9.67 -2.80 24.67
N GLY A 375 -9.70 -3.44 23.51
CA GLY A 375 -9.07 -4.76 23.32
C GLY A 375 -7.54 -4.75 23.41
N ARG A 376 -6.88 -3.64 23.10
CA ARG A 376 -5.42 -3.52 23.07
C ARG A 376 -4.75 -3.98 24.35
N GLU A 377 -5.16 -3.42 25.46
CA GLU A 377 -4.53 -3.64 26.78
C GLU A 377 -4.73 -5.08 27.28
N VAL A 378 -5.77 -5.75 26.79
CA VAL A 378 -6.13 -7.12 27.20
C VAL A 378 -5.87 -8.16 26.13
N LYS A 379 -5.04 -7.83 25.14
CA LYS A 379 -4.60 -8.72 24.04
C LYS A 379 -5.76 -9.29 23.21
N MET A 380 -6.78 -8.48 22.94
CA MET A 380 -7.89 -8.81 22.04
C MET A 380 -7.82 -7.96 20.77
N HIS A 381 -7.69 -8.59 19.62
CA HIS A 381 -7.44 -7.92 18.35
C HIS A 381 -8.50 -8.29 17.31
N LEU A 382 -8.93 -7.32 16.50
CA LEU A 382 -9.89 -7.52 15.43
C LEU A 382 -9.20 -7.53 14.07
N ILE A 383 -9.58 -8.44 13.21
CA ILE A 383 -9.32 -8.42 11.76
C ILE A 383 -10.68 -8.30 11.07
N VAL A 384 -11.02 -7.11 10.61
CA VAL A 384 -12.31 -6.82 9.99
C VAL A 384 -12.19 -6.86 8.48
N ILE A 385 -12.98 -7.71 7.85
CA ILE A 385 -12.89 -7.97 6.41
C ILE A 385 -14.18 -7.53 5.70
N GLY A 386 -14.01 -6.86 4.57
CA GLY A 386 -15.14 -6.47 3.73
C GLY A 386 -14.70 -5.84 2.41
N GLN A 387 -15.68 -5.50 1.57
CA GLN A 387 -15.44 -4.82 0.30
C GLN A 387 -15.58 -3.30 0.44
N GLN A 388 -16.52 -2.85 1.27
CA GLN A 388 -16.76 -1.44 1.61
C GLN A 388 -17.17 -1.35 3.08
N LEU A 389 -16.19 -1.16 3.96
CA LEU A 389 -16.44 -1.07 5.39
C LEU A 389 -16.80 0.37 5.76
N THR A 390 -18.11 0.62 5.85
CA THR A 390 -18.68 1.90 6.29
C THR A 390 -18.92 1.90 7.79
N ALA A 391 -19.24 3.05 8.37
CA ALA A 391 -19.69 3.15 9.76
C ALA A 391 -20.91 2.26 10.05
N ASP A 392 -21.84 2.15 9.12
CA ASP A 392 -23.04 1.30 9.27
C ASP A 392 -22.70 -0.19 9.29
N THR A 393 -21.70 -0.64 8.53
CA THR A 393 -21.23 -2.03 8.52
C THR A 393 -20.49 -2.41 9.80
N LEU A 394 -19.96 -1.43 10.54
CA LEU A 394 -19.26 -1.62 11.80
C LEU A 394 -20.13 -1.40 13.04
N GLY A 395 -21.45 -1.43 12.89
CA GLY A 395 -22.38 -1.35 14.00
C GLY A 395 -23.42 -0.24 13.91
N GLY A 396 -23.24 0.74 13.03
CA GLY A 396 -24.16 1.87 12.80
C GLY A 396 -24.17 2.91 13.92
N GLY A 397 -24.83 4.05 13.65
CA GLY A 397 -24.89 5.19 14.55
C GLY A 397 -23.51 5.82 14.80
N GLY A 398 -23.40 6.68 15.79
CA GLY A 398 -22.13 7.37 16.13
C GLY A 398 -20.96 6.44 16.50
N SER A 399 -21.25 5.21 16.95
CA SER A 399 -20.20 4.26 17.36
C SER A 399 -19.47 3.59 16.19
N GLY A 400 -20.12 3.38 15.04
CA GLY A 400 -19.50 2.69 13.90
C GLY A 400 -18.38 3.49 13.23
N GLY A 401 -18.51 4.83 13.20
CA GLY A 401 -17.43 5.73 12.76
C GLY A 401 -16.21 5.62 13.65
N ALA A 402 -16.40 5.72 14.96
CA ALA A 402 -15.34 5.63 15.94
C ALA A 402 -14.66 4.23 15.96
N VAL A 403 -15.42 3.14 15.77
CA VAL A 403 -14.84 1.79 15.59
C VAL A 403 -13.89 1.78 14.38
N ARG A 404 -14.30 2.35 13.24
CA ARG A 404 -13.47 2.42 12.04
C ARG A 404 -12.17 3.23 12.25
N GLU A 405 -12.26 4.32 13.00
CA GLU A 405 -11.10 5.17 13.32
C GLU A 405 -10.10 4.45 14.24
N ASN A 406 -10.57 3.62 15.17
CA ASN A 406 -9.70 2.81 16.03
C ASN A 406 -9.00 1.65 15.29
N ILE A 407 -9.38 1.35 14.06
CA ILE A 407 -8.69 0.37 13.23
C ILE A 407 -7.63 1.11 12.40
N GLY A 408 -6.41 1.26 12.95
CA GLY A 408 -5.34 2.05 12.36
C GLY A 408 -4.60 1.35 11.23
N VAL A 409 -4.48 0.01 11.25
CA VAL A 409 -3.85 -0.73 10.16
C VAL A 409 -4.91 -1.14 9.13
N LYS A 410 -4.74 -0.71 7.87
CA LYS A 410 -5.70 -0.97 6.79
C LYS A 410 -4.98 -1.48 5.55
N CYS A 411 -5.34 -2.66 5.09
CA CYS A 411 -4.86 -3.22 3.82
C CYS A 411 -5.93 -3.07 2.74
N MET A 412 -5.57 -2.41 1.65
CA MET A 412 -6.48 -2.07 0.57
C MET A 412 -5.98 -2.54 -0.78
N ALA A 413 -6.88 -3.09 -1.61
CA ALA A 413 -6.62 -3.44 -3.00
C ALA A 413 -7.92 -3.37 -3.81
N ARG A 414 -7.81 -3.11 -5.12
CA ARG A 414 -8.97 -2.98 -6.03
C ARG A 414 -10.01 -1.98 -5.50
N TYR A 415 -9.54 -0.85 -5.03
CA TYR A 415 -10.37 0.21 -4.45
C TYR A 415 -10.68 1.31 -5.46
N SER A 416 -11.79 2.00 -5.26
CA SER A 416 -12.12 3.26 -5.94
C SER A 416 -11.57 4.46 -5.17
N ALA A 417 -11.49 5.63 -5.82
CA ALA A 417 -11.09 6.87 -5.16
C ALA A 417 -11.95 7.20 -3.93
N ASN A 418 -13.25 6.89 -3.98
CA ASN A 418 -14.13 7.11 -2.84
C ASN A 418 -13.83 6.16 -1.68
N ALA A 419 -13.58 4.87 -1.98
CA ALA A 419 -13.19 3.89 -0.97
C ALA A 419 -11.84 4.26 -0.33
N TRP A 420 -10.89 4.77 -1.12
CA TRP A 420 -9.61 5.26 -0.61
C TRP A 420 -9.80 6.42 0.36
N ARG A 421 -10.46 7.51 -0.06
CA ARG A 421 -10.71 8.68 0.79
C ARG A 421 -11.42 8.33 2.09
N MET A 422 -12.37 7.39 2.04
CA MET A 422 -13.10 6.94 3.22
C MET A 422 -12.19 6.26 4.25
N GLN A 423 -11.16 5.56 3.83
CA GLN A 423 -10.28 4.77 4.70
C GLN A 423 -8.95 5.46 5.03
N ALA A 424 -8.39 6.18 4.07
CA ALA A 424 -7.07 6.79 4.15
C ALA A 424 -7.12 8.31 4.42
N GLY A 425 -8.33 8.93 4.42
CA GLY A 425 -8.47 10.36 4.62
C GLY A 425 -7.81 11.16 3.51
N ASP A 426 -6.95 12.10 3.90
CA ASP A 426 -6.23 13.00 2.99
C ASP A 426 -4.93 12.40 2.44
N ALA A 427 -4.59 11.15 2.80
CA ALA A 427 -3.40 10.49 2.27
C ALA A 427 -3.45 10.40 0.73
N PRO A 428 -2.36 10.73 0.01
CA PRO A 428 -2.30 10.62 -1.42
C PRO A 428 -2.72 9.23 -1.89
N MET A 429 -3.60 9.18 -2.89
CA MET A 429 -4.09 7.89 -3.40
C MET A 429 -3.08 7.28 -4.38
N PRO A 430 -2.41 6.19 -4.03
CA PRO A 430 -1.59 5.46 -4.98
C PRO A 430 -2.45 4.71 -6.00
N PRO A 431 -1.87 4.26 -7.13
CA PRO A 431 -2.57 3.36 -8.03
C PRO A 431 -3.11 2.13 -7.30
N SER A 432 -4.38 1.79 -7.56
CA SER A 432 -5.01 0.62 -6.92
C SER A 432 -4.38 -0.66 -7.45
N PRO A 433 -3.80 -1.54 -6.59
CA PRO A 433 -3.21 -2.77 -7.05
C PRO A 433 -4.27 -3.78 -7.50
N TRP A 434 -4.05 -4.42 -8.66
CA TRP A 434 -4.95 -5.42 -9.25
C TRP A 434 -4.43 -6.84 -9.15
N ALA A 435 -3.10 -7.03 -9.01
CA ALA A 435 -2.52 -8.34 -8.83
C ALA A 435 -3.03 -9.00 -7.54
N PRO A 436 -3.34 -10.30 -7.56
CA PRO A 436 -3.73 -11.02 -6.34
C PRO A 436 -2.64 -10.90 -5.25
N GLY A 437 -3.04 -10.65 -4.02
CA GLY A 437 -2.12 -10.48 -2.89
C GLY A 437 -1.34 -9.17 -2.87
N ARG A 438 -1.41 -8.31 -3.91
CA ARG A 438 -0.82 -6.98 -3.89
C ARG A 438 -1.72 -6.02 -3.14
N VAL A 439 -1.17 -5.33 -2.13
CA VAL A 439 -1.94 -4.46 -1.25
C VAL A 439 -1.23 -3.14 -0.99
N GLN A 440 -2.00 -2.11 -0.73
CA GLN A 440 -1.53 -0.89 -0.07
C GLN A 440 -1.82 -1.06 1.43
N CYS A 441 -0.78 -1.07 2.24
CA CYS A 441 -0.85 -1.14 3.68
C CYS A 441 -0.71 0.27 4.26
N LEU A 442 -1.73 0.71 4.97
CA LEU A 442 -1.72 1.93 5.75
C LEU A 442 -1.43 1.54 7.20
N ALA A 443 -0.33 2.01 7.75
CA ALA A 443 0.06 1.76 9.14
C ALA A 443 0.87 2.95 9.66
N GLY A 444 0.62 3.41 10.89
CA GLY A 444 1.36 4.52 11.48
C GLY A 444 1.30 5.85 10.71
N GLY A 445 0.33 6.03 9.81
CA GLY A 445 0.22 7.19 8.92
C GLY A 445 0.92 7.02 7.56
N ASP A 446 1.72 5.98 7.38
CA ASP A 446 2.41 5.69 6.12
C ASP A 446 1.59 4.76 5.22
N VAL A 447 1.79 4.91 3.91
CA VAL A 447 1.21 4.05 2.88
C VAL A 447 2.34 3.26 2.21
N THR A 448 2.33 1.95 2.37
CA THR A 448 3.37 1.08 1.82
C THR A 448 2.76 -0.02 0.96
N GLU A 449 3.25 -0.16 -0.26
CA GLU A 449 2.86 -1.26 -1.13
C GLU A 449 3.58 -2.56 -0.74
N ALA A 450 2.82 -3.66 -0.62
CA ALA A 450 3.34 -4.96 -0.28
C ALA A 450 2.73 -6.07 -1.14
N GLN A 451 3.47 -7.14 -1.34
CA GLN A 451 2.99 -8.40 -1.87
C GLN A 451 2.83 -9.39 -0.72
N ALA A 452 1.60 -9.75 -0.40
CA ALA A 452 1.29 -10.81 0.55
C ALA A 452 1.66 -12.18 -0.05
N PRO A 453 2.02 -13.18 0.77
CA PRO A 453 2.39 -14.50 0.26
C PRO A 453 1.18 -15.26 -0.28
N ASP A 454 1.36 -15.97 -1.39
CA ASP A 454 0.39 -16.94 -1.88
C ASP A 454 0.58 -18.28 -1.16
N ILE A 455 -0.07 -18.41 -0.03
CA ILE A 455 -0.02 -19.58 0.83
C ILE A 455 -1.38 -20.28 0.96
N LYS A 456 -2.35 -19.93 0.12
CA LYS A 456 -3.72 -20.45 0.22
C LYS A 456 -3.77 -21.97 0.34
N LYS A 457 -2.95 -22.68 -0.44
CA LYS A 457 -2.87 -24.14 -0.43
C LYS A 457 -2.11 -24.70 0.79
N GLN A 458 -1.27 -23.89 1.42
CA GLN A 458 -0.38 -24.28 2.53
C GLN A 458 -0.91 -23.84 3.90
N LEU A 459 -1.94 -22.99 3.96
CA LEU A 459 -2.47 -22.41 5.20
C LEU A 459 -2.76 -23.48 6.25
N ARG A 460 -3.36 -24.60 5.85
CA ARG A 460 -3.68 -25.70 6.72
C ARG A 460 -2.43 -26.39 7.31
N ASP A 461 -1.50 -26.76 6.44
CA ASP A 461 -0.28 -27.44 6.85
C ASP A 461 0.57 -26.56 7.76
N LEU A 462 0.63 -25.26 7.45
CA LEU A 462 1.32 -24.27 8.27
C LEU A 462 0.65 -24.08 9.64
N ALA A 463 -0.67 -24.10 9.69
CA ALA A 463 -1.42 -24.02 10.94
C ALA A 463 -1.19 -25.28 11.80
N LEU A 464 -1.23 -26.48 11.20
CA LEU A 464 -0.97 -27.74 11.88
C LEU A 464 0.48 -27.85 12.37
N ALA A 465 1.45 -27.48 11.54
CA ALA A 465 2.88 -27.53 11.88
C ALA A 465 3.27 -26.57 12.99
N GLY A 466 2.52 -25.47 13.15
CA GLY A 466 2.76 -24.45 14.17
C GLY A 466 1.81 -24.50 15.36
N ALA A 467 0.91 -25.49 15.42
CA ALA A 467 -0.05 -25.58 16.51
C ALA A 467 0.66 -25.74 17.85
N VAL A 468 0.75 -24.64 18.58
CA VAL A 468 1.13 -24.64 19.99
C VAL A 468 -0.05 -25.24 20.77
N THR A 469 0.21 -25.92 21.87
CA THR A 469 -0.76 -26.59 22.75
C THR A 469 -1.75 -25.65 23.47
N THR A 470 -1.92 -24.40 22.98
CA THR A 470 -2.88 -23.46 23.53
C THR A 470 -4.29 -23.87 23.08
N GLU A 471 -5.19 -24.03 24.02
CA GLU A 471 -6.58 -24.32 23.75
C GLU A 471 -7.45 -23.08 23.89
N CYS A 472 -8.52 -23.02 23.10
CA CYS A 472 -9.52 -21.98 23.28
C CYS A 472 -10.24 -22.14 24.63
N PRO A 473 -10.67 -21.05 25.29
CA PRO A 473 -11.51 -21.13 26.49
C PRO A 473 -12.72 -22.04 26.25
N PRO A 474 -13.08 -22.87 27.24
CA PRO A 474 -14.16 -23.86 27.08
C PRO A 474 -15.54 -23.21 26.87
N ASP A 475 -15.72 -21.99 27.36
CA ASP A 475 -16.93 -21.18 27.20
C ASP A 475 -16.96 -20.34 25.91
N MET A 476 -15.88 -20.36 25.12
CA MET A 476 -15.81 -19.63 23.87
C MET A 476 -16.77 -20.23 22.84
N PRO A 477 -17.74 -19.46 22.31
CA PRO A 477 -18.73 -19.96 21.36
C PRO A 477 -18.10 -20.36 20.02
N GLY A 478 -18.83 -21.14 19.27
CA GLY A 478 -18.45 -21.64 17.95
C GLY A 478 -18.26 -23.15 17.92
N THR A 479 -18.22 -23.73 16.72
CA THR A 479 -17.99 -25.15 16.51
C THR A 479 -16.57 -25.52 16.96
N GLY A 480 -16.44 -26.57 17.73
CA GLY A 480 -15.17 -27.04 18.30
C GLY A 480 -15.33 -27.68 19.66
N ARG A 481 -16.51 -27.65 20.25
CA ARG A 481 -16.86 -28.54 21.39
C ARG A 481 -17.05 -29.93 20.84
N GLY A 482 -16.21 -30.86 21.28
CA GLY A 482 -16.33 -32.26 20.92
C GLY A 482 -17.74 -32.81 21.23
N GLY A 483 -18.42 -33.29 20.23
CA GLY A 483 -19.43 -34.33 20.35
C GLY A 483 -20.86 -33.98 20.69
N GLU A 484 -21.26 -32.72 20.86
CA GLU A 484 -22.69 -32.41 20.80
C GLU A 484 -23.07 -32.04 19.37
N GLU A 485 -23.75 -32.95 18.70
CA GLU A 485 -24.58 -32.65 17.55
C GLU A 485 -25.42 -31.44 17.89
N LEU A 486 -25.01 -30.25 17.42
CA LEU A 486 -25.94 -29.18 17.25
C LEU A 486 -26.99 -29.70 16.26
N ARG A 487 -28.09 -30.26 16.79
CA ARG A 487 -29.33 -30.41 16.01
C ARG A 487 -29.63 -29.02 15.48
N VAL A 488 -29.15 -28.79 14.26
CA VAL A 488 -29.61 -27.67 13.43
C VAL A 488 -31.12 -27.86 13.44
N PRO A 489 -31.92 -26.94 14.08
CA PRO A 489 -33.34 -26.95 13.78
C PRO A 489 -33.36 -26.85 12.26
N PRO A 490 -34.17 -27.70 11.55
CA PRO A 490 -34.28 -27.53 10.13
C PRO A 490 -34.56 -26.03 9.96
N VAL A 491 -33.64 -25.37 9.28
CA VAL A 491 -33.94 -24.04 8.76
C VAL A 491 -35.22 -24.33 7.98
N THR A 492 -36.36 -24.01 8.61
CA THR A 492 -37.56 -23.78 7.82
C THR A 492 -37.05 -22.81 6.82
N ALA A 493 -36.87 -23.34 5.61
CA ALA A 493 -36.38 -22.57 4.51
C ALA A 493 -37.11 -21.24 4.64
N ILE A 494 -36.40 -20.19 5.10
CA ILE A 494 -36.79 -18.86 4.72
C ILE A 494 -36.92 -19.07 3.25
N ASP A 495 -38.16 -19.13 2.78
CA ASP A 495 -38.48 -19.33 1.39
C ASP A 495 -37.69 -18.27 0.63
N MET A 496 -36.44 -18.58 0.41
CA MET A 496 -35.53 -17.91 -0.50
C MET A 496 -36.06 -18.38 -1.83
N GLY A 497 -37.27 -17.83 -2.16
CA GLY A 497 -37.97 -18.16 -3.37
C GLY A 497 -36.94 -18.37 -4.46
N ALA A 498 -36.79 -19.61 -4.88
CA ALA A 498 -35.93 -20.19 -5.92
C ALA A 498 -34.76 -19.26 -6.30
N GLU A 499 -33.56 -19.58 -5.80
CA GLU A 499 -32.27 -19.16 -6.36
C GLU A 499 -32.34 -17.91 -7.24
N GLN A 500 -32.47 -16.76 -6.63
CA GLN A 500 -32.01 -15.56 -7.27
C GLN A 500 -30.62 -15.29 -6.71
N PRO A 501 -29.55 -15.60 -7.49
CA PRO A 501 -28.26 -15.03 -7.18
C PRO A 501 -28.52 -13.53 -6.95
N TYR A 502 -27.91 -12.94 -5.94
CA TYR A 502 -27.92 -11.50 -5.71
C TYR A 502 -27.43 -10.85 -7.00
N VAL A 503 -28.33 -10.64 -7.92
CA VAL A 503 -28.07 -9.90 -9.15
C VAL A 503 -27.98 -8.47 -8.68
N LEU A 504 -26.77 -8.02 -8.42
CA LEU A 504 -26.44 -6.62 -8.33
C LEU A 504 -26.98 -6.01 -9.62
N GLY A 505 -28.19 -5.42 -9.56
CA GLY A 505 -28.79 -4.78 -10.71
C GLY A 505 -27.78 -3.76 -11.24
N MET A 506 -27.65 -3.66 -12.56
CA MET A 506 -26.78 -2.67 -13.19
C MET A 506 -27.56 -1.40 -13.49
N THR A 507 -26.89 -0.27 -13.47
CA THR A 507 -27.45 0.99 -13.96
C THR A 507 -27.52 0.98 -15.49
N LEU A 508 -28.31 1.87 -16.08
CA LEU A 508 -28.33 1.99 -17.56
C LEU A 508 -26.98 2.35 -18.15
N ALA A 509 -26.16 3.11 -17.43
CA ALA A 509 -24.80 3.47 -17.85
C ALA A 509 -23.86 2.25 -17.82
N GLU A 510 -23.93 1.43 -16.79
CA GLU A 510 -23.18 0.17 -16.69
C GLU A 510 -23.63 -0.82 -17.76
N ALA A 511 -24.95 -0.94 -18.02
CA ALA A 511 -25.51 -1.81 -19.06
C ALA A 511 -25.04 -1.43 -20.48
N ILE A 512 -24.83 -0.15 -20.74
CA ILE A 512 -24.28 0.32 -22.01
C ILE A 512 -22.78 0.05 -22.07
N ALA A 513 -22.04 0.31 -21.00
CA ALA A 513 -20.61 0.08 -20.93
C ALA A 513 -20.24 -1.41 -21.08
N GLU A 514 -21.08 -2.30 -20.57
CA GLU A 514 -20.92 -3.76 -20.66
C GLU A 514 -21.54 -4.37 -21.93
N GLY A 515 -22.10 -3.52 -22.81
CA GLY A 515 -22.67 -3.96 -24.09
C GLY A 515 -24.00 -4.71 -23.99
N VAL A 516 -24.65 -4.69 -22.82
CA VAL A 516 -26.00 -5.26 -22.60
C VAL A 516 -27.06 -4.43 -23.33
N LEU A 517 -26.87 -3.11 -23.37
CA LEU A 517 -27.69 -2.18 -24.15
C LEU A 517 -26.84 -1.53 -25.24
N ARG A 518 -27.29 -1.56 -26.48
CA ARG A 518 -26.59 -0.98 -27.64
C ARG A 518 -27.12 0.41 -28.00
N ARG A 519 -27.32 1.27 -27.01
CA ARG A 519 -27.98 2.59 -27.15
C ARG A 519 -27.18 3.68 -26.48
N THR A 520 -27.54 4.94 -26.75
CA THR A 520 -27.01 6.05 -25.95
C THR A 520 -27.71 6.13 -24.61
N ILE A 521 -27.06 6.69 -23.59
CA ILE A 521 -27.61 6.84 -22.25
C ILE A 521 -28.91 7.67 -22.23
N GLU A 522 -29.02 8.67 -23.11
CA GLU A 522 -30.21 9.50 -23.25
C GLU A 522 -31.40 8.70 -23.83
N SER A 523 -31.13 7.91 -24.86
CA SER A 523 -32.12 7.01 -25.43
C SER A 523 -32.59 5.97 -24.42
N ALA A 524 -31.68 5.34 -23.70
CA ALA A 524 -32.01 4.36 -22.66
C ALA A 524 -32.85 4.96 -21.52
N ARG A 525 -32.56 6.19 -21.09
CA ARG A 525 -33.36 6.92 -20.08
C ARG A 525 -34.78 7.25 -20.57
N LYS A 526 -34.94 7.58 -21.86
CA LYS A 526 -36.24 7.88 -22.46
C LYS A 526 -37.10 6.61 -22.58
N GLU A 527 -36.47 5.50 -22.95
CA GLU A 527 -37.14 4.19 -23.04
C GLU A 527 -37.52 3.64 -21.67
N ALA A 528 -36.70 3.88 -20.62
CA ALA A 528 -37.01 3.47 -19.25
C ALA A 528 -38.29 4.09 -18.67
N GLN A 529 -38.83 5.12 -19.31
CA GLN A 529 -40.11 5.75 -18.94
C GLN A 529 -41.33 5.15 -19.67
N ARG A 530 -41.08 4.24 -20.64
CA ARG A 530 -42.16 3.64 -21.43
C ARG A 530 -42.74 2.38 -20.79
N PRO A 531 -44.02 2.11 -20.97
CA PRO A 531 -44.63 0.84 -20.59
C PRO A 531 -43.91 -0.35 -21.22
N GLY A 532 -43.60 -1.38 -20.46
CA GLY A 532 -42.93 -2.59 -20.93
C GLY A 532 -41.40 -2.57 -20.81
N PHE A 533 -40.79 -1.48 -20.34
CA PHE A 533 -39.39 -1.50 -19.91
C PHE A 533 -39.24 -2.28 -18.59
N PRO A 534 -38.09 -3.01 -18.38
CA PRO A 534 -37.85 -3.74 -17.15
C PRO A 534 -38.03 -2.88 -15.90
N ALA A 535 -38.62 -3.43 -14.86
CA ALA A 535 -38.78 -2.74 -13.59
C ALA A 535 -37.44 -2.60 -12.87
N PRO A 536 -37.19 -1.47 -12.21
CA PRO A 536 -35.97 -1.32 -11.41
C PRO A 536 -35.96 -2.28 -10.22
N VAL A 537 -34.77 -2.77 -9.89
CA VAL A 537 -34.55 -3.61 -8.70
C VAL A 537 -34.63 -2.73 -7.45
N GLY A 538 -35.65 -2.92 -6.63
CA GLY A 538 -35.93 -2.12 -5.44
C GLY A 538 -36.67 -0.81 -5.71
N GLN A 539 -37.00 -0.08 -4.64
CA GLN A 539 -37.72 1.19 -4.77
C GLN A 539 -36.80 2.32 -5.25
N PRO A 540 -37.18 3.09 -6.26
CA PRO A 540 -36.43 4.24 -6.73
C PRO A 540 -36.25 5.27 -5.60
N ARG A 541 -35.00 5.71 -5.39
CA ARG A 541 -34.67 6.77 -4.43
C ARG A 541 -34.27 8.04 -5.15
N ARG A 542 -34.72 9.19 -4.68
CA ARG A 542 -34.43 10.50 -5.26
C ARG A 542 -32.90 10.73 -5.27
N GLY A 543 -32.33 10.99 -6.45
CA GLY A 543 -30.89 11.25 -6.63
C GLY A 543 -30.00 10.01 -6.78
N VAL A 544 -30.55 8.80 -6.69
CA VAL A 544 -29.81 7.55 -6.89
C VAL A 544 -30.24 6.93 -8.23
N PRO A 545 -29.31 6.57 -9.14
CA PRO A 545 -29.63 5.88 -10.36
C PRO A 545 -30.35 4.56 -10.10
N SER A 546 -31.47 4.31 -10.78
CA SER A 546 -32.17 3.03 -10.72
C SER A 546 -31.30 1.91 -11.27
N ARG A 547 -31.38 0.73 -10.66
CA ARG A 547 -30.67 -0.47 -11.09
C ARG A 547 -31.67 -1.48 -11.67
N TYR A 548 -31.24 -2.24 -12.67
CA TYR A 548 -32.07 -3.18 -13.43
C TYR A 548 -31.37 -4.54 -13.51
N ARG A 549 -32.14 -5.61 -13.66
CA ARG A 549 -31.56 -6.95 -13.86
C ARG A 549 -30.94 -7.07 -15.25
N PRO A 550 -29.67 -7.47 -15.38
CA PRO A 550 -29.00 -7.59 -16.67
C PRO A 550 -29.73 -8.48 -17.67
N SER A 551 -30.26 -9.61 -17.18
CA SER A 551 -31.03 -10.55 -18.00
C SER A 551 -32.33 -9.95 -18.57
N GLU A 552 -33.03 -9.13 -17.81
CA GLU A 552 -34.25 -8.46 -18.24
C GLU A 552 -33.96 -7.34 -19.24
N LEU A 553 -32.87 -6.57 -19.04
CA LEU A 553 -32.41 -5.57 -19.99
C LEU A 553 -31.97 -6.21 -21.31
N ALA A 554 -31.20 -7.31 -21.25
CA ALA A 554 -30.78 -8.05 -22.44
C ALA A 554 -31.95 -8.67 -23.22
N ALA A 555 -32.96 -9.19 -22.52
CA ALA A 555 -34.17 -9.70 -23.13
C ALA A 555 -35.03 -8.60 -23.74
N TRP A 556 -35.08 -7.43 -23.10
CA TRP A 556 -35.80 -6.27 -23.64
C TRP A 556 -35.12 -5.67 -24.86
N GLU A 557 -33.78 -5.56 -24.88
CA GLU A 557 -33.01 -5.06 -26.02
C GLU A 557 -33.14 -5.92 -27.27
N LYS A 558 -33.44 -7.21 -27.12
CA LYS A 558 -33.67 -8.15 -28.22
C LYS A 558 -35.08 -8.07 -28.84
N ARG A 559 -36.03 -7.38 -28.22
CA ARG A 559 -37.37 -7.11 -28.72
C ARG A 559 -37.39 -5.87 -29.61
#